data_00b08d2b33fe4798583c630eaa379676
#
_entry.id   00b08d2b33fe4798583c630eaa379676
#
_cell.length_a   1.000
_cell.length_b   1.000
_cell.length_c   1.000
_cell.angle_alpha   90.00
_cell.angle_beta   90.00
_cell.angle_gamma   90.00
#
_symmetry.space_group_name_H-M   'P 1'
#
loop_
_entity.id
_entity.type
_entity.pdbx_description
1 polymer ?
#
loop_
_entity_poly.entity_id
_entity_poly.type
_entity_poly.pdbx_seq_one_letter_code
_entity_poly.pdbx_strand_id
1 'polypeptide(L)'
;MKTRLEQGLSALHLSPPPSGTLERYCSLLLEQNQMMNLTAITDPDQVVDLHMLDSAALLAVDDFSGKKVIDVGTGAGFPGMVLKVLEPTIELTLLDSLGKRVNWLSELSAQLGAAPVECIHGRAEEQALLEGYRDCYDLAVSRAVADLRILAELCLPFVKVGGRFLAMKSDNCQEEVERAGRAIAKLGGQLRPMAQYQIPGTEITRRVVVVEKIRPTPKGYPRRFSRMKKAPL
;
A
#
# COMPACT_ATOMS: atom_id res chain seq x y z
N MET A 1 -10.07 16.60 13.77
CA MET A 1 -9.26 15.40 13.59
C MET A 1 -9.84 14.16 14.29
N LYS A 2 -9.84 14.05 15.64
CA LYS A 2 -10.32 12.84 16.35
C LYS A 2 -11.74 12.43 15.97
N THR A 3 -12.73 13.29 16.15
CA THR A 3 -14.14 13.01 15.82
C THR A 3 -14.33 12.61 14.35
N ARG A 4 -13.58 13.24 13.42
CA ARG A 4 -13.63 12.93 11.98
C ARG A 4 -13.09 11.53 11.70
N LEU A 5 -11.99 11.14 12.36
CA LEU A 5 -11.42 9.80 12.24
C LEU A 5 -12.37 8.73 12.78
N GLU A 6 -12.93 8.93 13.98
CA GLU A 6 -13.89 8.01 14.60
C GLU A 6 -15.14 7.81 13.73
N GLN A 7 -15.71 8.90 13.19
CA GLN A 7 -16.86 8.85 12.29
C GLN A 7 -16.53 8.11 10.98
N GLY A 8 -15.34 8.41 10.40
CA GLY A 8 -14.90 7.76 9.18
C GLY A 8 -14.65 6.25 9.35
N LEU A 9 -13.99 5.83 10.43
CA LEU A 9 -13.79 4.42 10.74
C LEU A 9 -15.14 3.70 10.98
N SER A 10 -16.06 4.34 11.70
CA SER A 10 -17.41 3.80 11.90
C SER A 10 -18.16 3.61 10.58
N ALA A 11 -18.04 4.55 9.63
CA ALA A 11 -18.62 4.42 8.29
C ALA A 11 -18.02 3.26 7.48
N LEU A 12 -16.76 2.89 7.76
CA LEU A 12 -16.11 1.71 7.20
C LEU A 12 -16.38 0.43 8.01
N HIS A 13 -17.20 0.48 9.05
CA HIS A 13 -17.47 -0.62 9.99
C HIS A 13 -16.21 -1.12 10.71
N LEU A 14 -15.23 -0.23 10.90
CA LEU A 14 -13.99 -0.50 11.62
C LEU A 14 -14.04 0.10 13.03
N SER A 15 -13.51 -0.62 14.01
CA SER A 15 -13.32 -0.09 15.34
C SER A 15 -12.10 0.84 15.39
N PRO A 16 -12.16 1.97 16.10
CA PRO A 16 -10.97 2.78 16.30
C PRO A 16 -9.93 1.98 17.11
N PRO A 17 -8.64 2.14 16.76
CA PRO A 17 -7.56 1.48 17.50
C PRO A 17 -7.45 2.05 18.92
N PRO A 18 -6.80 1.33 19.86
CA PRO A 18 -6.63 1.82 21.22
C PRO A 18 -5.99 3.22 21.25
N SER A 19 -6.53 4.08 22.14
CA SER A 19 -5.92 5.33 22.65
C SER A 19 -5.27 6.26 21.63
N GLY A 20 -5.97 6.65 20.54
CA GLY A 20 -5.51 7.76 19.71
C GLY A 20 -4.26 7.47 18.87
N THR A 21 -3.98 6.20 18.55
CA THR A 21 -2.78 5.82 17.78
C THR A 21 -2.74 6.46 16.39
N LEU A 22 -3.88 6.51 15.67
CA LEU A 22 -3.93 7.14 14.34
C LEU A 22 -3.82 8.66 14.43
N GLU A 23 -4.38 9.30 15.47
CA GLU A 23 -4.22 10.75 15.72
C GLU A 23 -2.75 11.08 16.01
N ARG A 24 -2.06 10.22 16.79
CA ARG A 24 -0.64 10.35 17.03
C ARG A 24 0.16 10.21 15.74
N TYR A 25 -0.21 9.25 14.88
CA TYR A 25 0.40 9.10 13.57
C TYR A 25 0.24 10.38 12.73
N CYS A 26 -0.97 10.97 12.67
CA CYS A 26 -1.20 12.23 11.98
C CYS A 26 -0.26 13.35 12.50
N SER A 27 -0.15 13.48 13.82
CA SER A 27 0.70 14.52 14.44
C SER A 27 2.17 14.32 14.11
N LEU A 28 2.68 13.10 14.24
CA LEU A 28 4.08 12.75 13.92
C LEU A 28 4.37 12.94 12.42
N LEU A 29 3.42 12.59 11.54
CA LEU A 29 3.54 12.81 10.11
C LEU A 29 3.66 14.31 9.78
N LEU A 30 2.78 15.14 10.32
CA LEU A 30 2.77 16.59 10.07
C LEU A 30 4.05 17.25 10.59
N GLU A 31 4.53 16.86 11.77
CA GLU A 31 5.79 17.31 12.32
C GLU A 31 6.97 16.94 11.41
N GLN A 32 7.10 15.67 11.07
CA GLN A 32 8.19 15.18 10.23
C GLN A 32 8.13 15.75 8.81
N ASN A 33 6.93 16.02 8.30
CA ASN A 33 6.74 16.57 6.95
C ASN A 33 7.40 17.93 6.76
N GLN A 34 7.55 18.72 7.85
CA GLN A 34 8.26 20.00 7.81
C GLN A 34 9.75 19.86 7.45
N MET A 35 10.32 18.68 7.71
CA MET A 35 11.75 18.40 7.47
C MET A 35 12.00 17.52 6.24
N MET A 36 11.05 16.66 5.86
CA MET A 36 11.31 15.58 4.89
C MET A 36 10.44 15.60 3.63
N ASN A 37 9.44 16.48 3.53
CA ASN A 37 8.47 16.47 2.42
C ASN A 37 7.88 15.07 2.15
N LEU A 38 7.32 14.46 3.17
CA LEU A 38 6.73 13.12 3.12
C LEU A 38 5.42 13.10 2.32
N THR A 39 4.65 14.20 2.41
CA THR A 39 3.37 14.38 1.72
C THR A 39 3.17 15.85 1.33
N ALA A 40 2.41 16.08 0.24
CA ALA A 40 1.95 17.41 -0.14
C ALA A 40 0.74 17.88 0.70
N ILE A 41 0.10 16.98 1.45
CA ILE A 41 -1.08 17.27 2.27
C ILE A 41 -0.61 17.70 3.66
N THR A 42 -0.90 18.94 4.03
CA THR A 42 -0.48 19.56 5.30
C THR A 42 -1.65 19.93 6.20
N ASP A 43 -2.87 19.93 5.69
CA ASP A 43 -4.08 20.14 6.48
C ASP A 43 -4.41 18.86 7.29
N PRO A 44 -4.58 18.95 8.63
CA PRO A 44 -4.80 17.78 9.48
C PRO A 44 -6.06 16.98 9.13
N ASP A 45 -7.16 17.65 8.72
CA ASP A 45 -8.39 16.96 8.37
C ASP A 45 -8.27 16.26 7.00
N GLN A 46 -7.54 16.88 6.06
CA GLN A 46 -7.21 16.22 4.80
C GLN A 46 -6.25 15.02 4.99
N VAL A 47 -5.32 15.08 5.95
CA VAL A 47 -4.48 13.93 6.30
C VAL A 47 -5.34 12.78 6.81
N VAL A 48 -6.35 13.06 7.65
CA VAL A 48 -7.30 12.04 8.10
C VAL A 48 -8.02 11.41 6.92
N ASP A 49 -8.62 12.21 6.05
CA ASP A 49 -9.43 11.69 4.93
C ASP A 49 -8.58 10.96 3.90
N LEU A 50 -7.57 11.67 3.36
CA LEU A 50 -6.84 11.25 2.16
C LEU A 50 -5.66 10.31 2.46
N HIS A 51 -5.30 10.15 3.74
CA HIS A 51 -4.28 9.20 4.13
C HIS A 51 -4.81 8.12 5.07
N MET A 52 -5.42 8.48 6.21
CA MET A 52 -5.85 7.49 7.19
C MET A 52 -7.08 6.70 6.70
N LEU A 53 -8.19 7.39 6.40
CA LEU A 53 -9.44 6.73 5.99
C LEU A 53 -9.35 6.09 4.61
N ASP A 54 -8.64 6.74 3.66
CA ASP A 54 -8.35 6.16 2.35
C ASP A 54 -7.59 4.83 2.47
N SER A 55 -6.58 4.76 3.35
CA SER A 55 -5.82 3.53 3.60
C SER A 55 -6.65 2.48 4.34
N ALA A 56 -7.42 2.89 5.36
CA ALA A 56 -8.26 2.01 6.15
C ALA A 56 -9.34 1.29 5.33
N ALA A 57 -9.83 1.93 4.26
CA ALA A 57 -10.83 1.36 3.37
C ALA A 57 -10.40 0.04 2.71
N LEU A 58 -9.09 -0.25 2.61
CA LEU A 58 -8.61 -1.55 2.10
C LEU A 58 -9.03 -2.73 2.98
N LEU A 59 -9.24 -2.53 4.28
CA LEU A 59 -9.72 -3.59 5.19
C LEU A 59 -11.14 -4.06 4.87
N ALA A 60 -11.92 -3.24 4.14
CA ALA A 60 -13.23 -3.64 3.62
C ALA A 60 -13.14 -4.33 2.24
N VAL A 61 -11.98 -4.30 1.58
CA VAL A 61 -11.77 -4.88 0.24
C VAL A 61 -11.25 -6.31 0.31
N ASP A 62 -10.39 -6.60 1.27
CA ASP A 62 -9.78 -7.93 1.45
C ASP A 62 -9.58 -8.24 2.94
N ASP A 63 -9.44 -9.53 3.25
CA ASP A 63 -9.07 -9.99 4.59
C ASP A 63 -7.55 -9.86 4.78
N PHE A 64 -7.13 -9.12 5.81
CA PHE A 64 -5.73 -8.90 6.17
C PHE A 64 -5.30 -9.67 7.44
N SER A 65 -6.24 -10.29 8.14
CA SER A 65 -5.98 -10.92 9.43
C SER A 65 -4.94 -12.05 9.33
N GLY A 66 -3.86 -11.93 10.09
CA GLY A 66 -2.76 -12.89 10.13
C GLY A 66 -1.96 -13.02 8.83
N LYS A 67 -2.10 -12.07 7.89
CA LYS A 67 -1.46 -12.12 6.58
C LYS A 67 -0.08 -11.49 6.55
N LYS A 68 0.80 -12.05 5.74
CA LYS A 68 2.08 -11.45 5.38
C LYS A 68 1.86 -10.43 4.26
N VAL A 69 2.06 -9.16 4.56
CA VAL A 69 1.73 -8.03 3.68
C VAL A 69 2.98 -7.22 3.36
N ILE A 70 3.19 -6.87 2.08
CA ILE A 70 4.22 -5.92 1.68
C ILE A 70 3.58 -4.67 1.08
N ASP A 71 4.00 -3.49 1.55
CA ASP A 71 3.64 -2.19 0.98
C ASP A 71 4.79 -1.68 0.12
N VAL A 72 4.59 -1.67 -1.19
CA VAL A 72 5.63 -1.37 -2.18
C VAL A 72 5.59 0.10 -2.57
N GLY A 73 6.68 0.81 -2.24
CA GLY A 73 6.75 2.26 -2.40
C GLY A 73 5.92 3.00 -1.35
N THR A 74 6.03 2.55 -0.12
CA THR A 74 5.18 2.95 1.01
C THR A 74 5.21 4.45 1.32
N GLY A 75 6.26 5.17 0.94
CA GLY A 75 6.39 6.61 1.17
C GLY A 75 6.36 6.98 2.65
N ALA A 76 5.29 7.62 3.07
CA ALA A 76 5.05 7.97 4.46
C ALA A 76 4.32 6.87 5.26
N GLY A 77 4.35 5.61 4.78
CA GLY A 77 3.74 4.48 5.46
C GLY A 77 2.30 4.16 5.00
N PHE A 78 1.91 4.62 3.81
CA PHE A 78 0.55 4.45 3.31
C PHE A 78 0.46 3.52 2.09
N PRO A 79 -0.43 2.52 2.14
CA PRO A 79 -1.43 2.26 3.17
C PRO A 79 -0.93 1.40 4.34
N GLY A 80 0.24 0.75 4.24
CA GLY A 80 0.67 -0.35 5.09
C GLY A 80 0.64 -0.08 6.59
N MET A 81 1.18 1.05 7.07
CA MET A 81 1.22 1.35 8.50
C MET A 81 -0.18 1.57 9.11
N VAL A 82 -1.10 2.19 8.36
CA VAL A 82 -2.50 2.34 8.82
C VAL A 82 -3.17 0.99 8.94
N LEU A 83 -2.97 0.10 7.96
CA LEU A 83 -3.48 -1.27 8.01
C LEU A 83 -2.96 -2.02 9.23
N LYS A 84 -1.66 -1.92 9.53
CA LYS A 84 -1.03 -2.57 10.71
C LYS A 84 -1.58 -2.04 12.03
N VAL A 85 -1.85 -0.74 12.13
CA VAL A 85 -2.43 -0.13 13.34
C VAL A 85 -3.86 -0.62 13.58
N LEU A 86 -4.65 -0.78 12.50
CA LEU A 86 -6.05 -1.23 12.58
C LEU A 86 -6.19 -2.75 12.66
N GLU A 87 -5.27 -3.50 12.04
CA GLU A 87 -5.22 -4.96 12.10
C GLU A 87 -3.82 -5.40 12.60
N PRO A 88 -3.63 -5.49 13.91
CA PRO A 88 -2.30 -5.75 14.50
C PRO A 88 -1.72 -7.13 14.17
N THR A 89 -2.53 -8.07 13.69
CA THR A 89 -2.06 -9.42 13.34
C THR A 89 -1.32 -9.47 12.00
N ILE A 90 -1.33 -8.39 11.21
CA ILE A 90 -0.57 -8.29 9.94
C ILE A 90 0.94 -8.45 10.21
N GLU A 91 1.60 -9.31 9.46
CA GLU A 91 3.06 -9.34 9.33
C GLU A 91 3.47 -8.35 8.23
N LEU A 92 3.79 -7.10 8.63
CA LEU A 92 4.00 -6.01 7.69
C LEU A 92 5.46 -5.81 7.31
N THR A 93 5.70 -5.72 5.99
CA THR A 93 6.94 -5.22 5.39
C THR A 93 6.66 -3.90 4.66
N LEU A 94 7.39 -2.83 4.98
CA LEU A 94 7.36 -1.53 4.31
C LEU A 94 8.61 -1.38 3.45
N LEU A 95 8.46 -1.20 2.15
CA LEU A 95 9.56 -1.08 1.20
C LEU A 95 9.56 0.29 0.53
N ASP A 96 10.64 1.05 0.67
CA ASP A 96 10.85 2.31 -0.05
C ASP A 96 12.31 2.46 -0.50
N SER A 97 12.50 3.17 -1.61
CA SER A 97 13.82 3.43 -2.19
C SER A 97 14.58 4.59 -1.54
N LEU A 98 13.97 5.32 -0.62
CA LEU A 98 14.56 6.46 0.08
C LEU A 98 14.87 6.11 1.54
N GLY A 99 16.15 5.91 1.86
CA GLY A 99 16.62 5.49 3.20
C GLY A 99 16.12 6.39 4.34
N LYS A 100 16.02 7.71 4.12
CA LYS A 100 15.49 8.63 5.14
C LYS A 100 14.04 8.32 5.53
N ARG A 101 13.19 7.93 4.55
CA ARG A 101 11.81 7.52 4.81
C ARG A 101 11.76 6.22 5.61
N VAL A 102 12.58 5.26 5.22
CA VAL A 102 12.65 3.94 5.88
C VAL A 102 13.07 4.08 7.35
N ASN A 103 14.08 4.91 7.64
CA ASN A 103 14.51 5.17 9.01
C ASN A 103 13.37 5.79 9.84
N TRP A 104 12.71 6.81 9.30
CA TRP A 104 11.56 7.42 9.96
C TRP A 104 10.41 6.42 10.19
N LEU A 105 10.11 5.55 9.22
CA LEU A 105 9.07 4.53 9.36
C LEU A 105 9.37 3.52 10.47
N SER A 106 10.65 3.16 10.64
CA SER A 106 11.09 2.29 11.73
C SER A 106 10.87 2.96 13.10
N GLU A 107 11.24 4.24 13.23
CA GLU A 107 11.00 5.03 14.44
C GLU A 107 9.50 5.21 14.70
N LEU A 108 8.72 5.51 13.65
CA LEU A 108 7.27 5.66 13.73
C LEU A 108 6.60 4.38 14.23
N SER A 109 6.97 3.21 13.70
CA SER A 109 6.38 1.93 14.11
C SER A 109 6.57 1.66 15.60
N ALA A 110 7.76 1.97 16.13
CA ALA A 110 8.06 1.86 17.56
C ALA A 110 7.24 2.86 18.39
N GLN A 111 7.15 4.11 17.96
CA GLN A 111 6.38 5.16 18.64
C GLN A 111 4.87 4.90 18.67
N LEU A 112 4.34 4.23 17.64
CA LEU A 112 2.93 3.84 17.56
C LEU A 112 2.61 2.53 18.29
N GLY A 113 3.63 1.80 18.78
CA GLY A 113 3.44 0.47 19.32
C GLY A 113 2.96 -0.56 18.29
N ALA A 114 3.25 -0.31 17.01
CA ALA A 114 2.85 -1.18 15.89
C ALA A 114 3.90 -2.24 15.55
N ALA A 115 5.02 -2.27 16.27
CA ALA A 115 6.08 -3.27 16.06
C ALA A 115 5.58 -4.70 16.40
N PRO A 116 6.12 -5.76 15.71
CA PRO A 116 7.18 -5.66 14.71
C PRO A 116 6.66 -5.25 13.33
N VAL A 117 7.43 -4.37 12.66
CA VAL A 117 7.27 -3.99 11.26
C VAL A 117 8.65 -4.06 10.60
N GLU A 118 8.77 -4.77 9.50
CA GLU A 118 10.00 -4.82 8.72
C GLU A 118 10.07 -3.60 7.78
N CYS A 119 11.07 -2.74 7.95
CA CYS A 119 11.27 -1.55 7.12
C CYS A 119 12.50 -1.74 6.25
N ILE A 120 12.34 -1.78 4.92
CA ILE A 120 13.38 -2.09 3.95
C ILE A 120 13.73 -0.88 3.09
N HIS A 121 14.99 -0.48 3.12
CA HIS A 121 15.55 0.46 2.16
C HIS A 121 16.06 -0.31 0.94
N GLY A 122 15.34 -0.23 -0.17
CA GLY A 122 15.71 -0.95 -1.39
C GLY A 122 14.84 -0.61 -2.58
N ARG A 123 15.29 -1.06 -3.75
CA ARG A 123 14.49 -1.03 -4.98
C ARG A 123 13.61 -2.27 -5.06
N ALA A 124 12.32 -2.08 -5.35
CA ALA A 124 11.36 -3.19 -5.42
C ALA A 124 11.79 -4.26 -6.44
N GLU A 125 12.32 -3.83 -7.60
CA GLU A 125 12.80 -4.74 -8.65
C GLU A 125 14.06 -5.54 -8.26
N GLU A 126 14.81 -5.08 -7.27
CA GLU A 126 15.98 -5.78 -6.74
C GLU A 126 15.57 -6.68 -5.56
N GLN A 127 14.77 -6.14 -4.65
CA GLN A 127 14.29 -6.85 -3.47
C GLN A 127 13.46 -8.09 -3.84
N ALA A 128 12.61 -7.99 -4.88
CA ALA A 128 11.78 -9.09 -5.36
C ALA A 128 12.57 -10.27 -6.00
N LEU A 129 13.87 -10.13 -6.19
CA LEU A 129 14.74 -11.21 -6.67
C LEU A 129 15.40 -11.99 -5.54
N LEU A 130 15.36 -11.46 -4.30
CA LEU A 130 16.00 -12.07 -3.15
C LEU A 130 15.16 -13.23 -2.60
N GLU A 131 15.85 -14.25 -2.11
CA GLU A 131 15.24 -15.33 -1.34
C GLU A 131 14.55 -14.78 -0.08
N GLY A 132 13.38 -15.30 0.26
CA GLY A 132 12.56 -14.82 1.38
C GLY A 132 11.61 -13.67 1.06
N TYR A 133 11.74 -13.03 -0.12
CA TYR A 133 10.83 -11.97 -0.58
C TYR A 133 10.01 -12.37 -1.80
N ARG A 134 10.64 -13.08 -2.76
CA ARG A 134 9.96 -13.53 -3.97
C ARG A 134 8.92 -14.59 -3.67
N ASP A 135 7.69 -14.37 -4.21
CA ASP A 135 6.55 -15.28 -4.05
C ASP A 135 6.23 -15.65 -2.57
N CYS A 136 6.47 -14.72 -1.62
CA CYS A 136 6.40 -14.98 -0.17
C CYS A 136 5.22 -14.30 0.53
N TYR A 137 4.60 -13.30 -0.08
CA TYR A 137 3.58 -12.48 0.56
C TYR A 137 2.17 -12.93 0.17
N ASP A 138 1.25 -12.90 1.14
CA ASP A 138 -0.18 -13.10 0.89
C ASP A 138 -0.75 -11.95 0.09
N LEU A 139 -0.38 -10.73 0.49
CA LEU A 139 -0.84 -9.50 -0.13
C LEU A 139 0.34 -8.57 -0.42
N ALA A 140 0.31 -7.96 -1.60
CA ALA A 140 1.07 -6.75 -1.88
C ALA A 140 0.09 -5.59 -2.00
N VAL A 141 0.40 -4.46 -1.38
CA VAL A 141 -0.38 -3.23 -1.51
C VAL A 141 0.49 -2.12 -2.08
N SER A 142 -0.10 -1.19 -2.79
CA SER A 142 0.61 0.01 -3.25
C SER A 142 -0.35 1.13 -3.57
N ARG A 143 0.08 2.39 -3.30
CA ARG A 143 -0.66 3.60 -3.59
C ARG A 143 0.20 4.63 -4.31
N ALA A 144 -0.31 5.20 -5.43
CA ALA A 144 0.26 6.37 -6.12
C ALA A 144 1.73 6.28 -6.56
N VAL A 145 2.24 5.08 -6.89
CA VAL A 145 3.67 4.89 -7.23
C VAL A 145 3.95 5.07 -8.72
N ALA A 146 3.14 4.45 -9.61
CA ALA A 146 3.40 4.41 -11.06
C ALA A 146 2.16 3.98 -11.86
N ASP A 147 2.29 4.00 -13.20
CA ASP A 147 1.36 3.34 -14.13
C ASP A 147 1.21 1.85 -13.76
N LEU A 148 0.01 1.31 -13.88
CA LEU A 148 -0.34 -0.03 -13.40
C LEU A 148 0.50 -1.15 -14.04
N ARG A 149 0.96 -0.98 -15.28
CA ARG A 149 1.86 -1.95 -15.94
C ARG A 149 3.20 -2.05 -15.22
N ILE A 150 3.76 -0.89 -14.83
CA ILE A 150 5.01 -0.82 -14.07
C ILE A 150 4.76 -1.35 -12.66
N LEU A 151 3.67 -0.92 -12.04
CA LEU A 151 3.32 -1.29 -10.69
C LEU A 151 3.08 -2.79 -10.55
N ALA A 152 2.40 -3.41 -11.53
CA ALA A 152 2.24 -4.86 -11.56
C ALA A 152 3.58 -5.61 -11.63
N GLU A 153 4.56 -5.09 -12.40
CA GLU A 153 5.90 -5.69 -12.50
C GLU A 153 6.71 -5.51 -11.21
N LEU A 154 6.47 -4.45 -10.45
CA LEU A 154 7.12 -4.21 -9.15
C LEU A 154 6.50 -5.03 -8.01
N CYS A 155 5.17 -5.29 -8.04
CA CYS A 155 4.45 -5.87 -6.92
C CYS A 155 4.18 -7.38 -7.06
N LEU A 156 3.78 -7.87 -8.26
CA LEU A 156 3.42 -9.28 -8.45
C LEU A 156 4.54 -10.27 -8.14
N PRO A 157 5.84 -9.96 -8.35
CA PRO A 157 6.91 -10.88 -7.97
C PRO A 157 7.02 -11.19 -6.47
N PHE A 158 6.49 -10.34 -5.59
CA PHE A 158 6.44 -10.59 -4.15
C PHE A 158 5.31 -11.54 -3.75
N VAL A 159 4.21 -11.53 -4.52
CA VAL A 159 2.97 -12.21 -4.17
C VAL A 159 3.08 -13.71 -4.46
N LYS A 160 2.77 -14.55 -3.48
CA LYS A 160 2.68 -16.01 -3.65
C LYS A 160 1.50 -16.40 -4.55
N VAL A 161 1.54 -17.59 -5.15
CA VAL A 161 0.39 -18.13 -5.89
C VAL A 161 -0.80 -18.29 -4.92
N GLY A 162 -1.97 -17.80 -5.34
CA GLY A 162 -3.17 -17.70 -4.50
C GLY A 162 -3.28 -16.40 -3.69
N GLY A 163 -2.19 -15.61 -3.59
CA GLY A 163 -2.19 -14.28 -3.00
C GLY A 163 -2.70 -13.21 -3.96
N ARG A 164 -2.74 -11.94 -3.50
CA ARG A 164 -3.28 -10.82 -4.28
C ARG A 164 -2.39 -9.59 -4.23
N PHE A 165 -2.46 -8.83 -5.31
CA PHE A 165 -1.94 -7.46 -5.37
C PHE A 165 -3.12 -6.49 -5.42
N LEU A 166 -3.13 -5.52 -4.50
CA LEU A 166 -4.16 -4.50 -4.35
C LEU A 166 -3.55 -3.13 -4.70
N ALA A 167 -3.91 -2.56 -5.85
CA ALA A 167 -3.45 -1.25 -6.27
C ALA A 167 -4.53 -0.21 -6.02
N MET A 168 -4.26 0.75 -5.11
CA MET A 168 -5.16 1.89 -4.87
C MET A 168 -5.04 2.90 -5.99
N LYS A 169 -6.17 3.23 -6.62
CA LYS A 169 -6.26 4.13 -7.79
C LYS A 169 -7.37 5.16 -7.64
N SER A 170 -7.27 6.24 -8.42
CA SER A 170 -8.39 7.16 -8.63
C SER A 170 -9.54 6.49 -9.37
N ASP A 171 -10.72 7.10 -9.35
CA ASP A 171 -11.92 6.53 -9.99
C ASP A 171 -11.76 6.32 -11.50
N ASN A 172 -11.04 7.19 -12.18
CA ASN A 172 -10.84 7.17 -13.64
C ASN A 172 -9.69 6.26 -14.11
N CYS A 173 -9.48 5.09 -13.47
CA CYS A 173 -8.37 4.19 -13.82
C CYS A 173 -8.71 3.12 -14.88
N GLN A 174 -9.91 3.11 -15.45
CA GLN A 174 -10.38 2.05 -16.36
C GLN A 174 -9.44 1.80 -17.55
N GLU A 175 -9.06 2.85 -18.27
CA GLU A 175 -8.14 2.74 -19.42
C GLU A 175 -6.75 2.21 -19.01
N GLU A 176 -6.29 2.60 -17.82
CA GLU A 176 -5.01 2.14 -17.26
C GLU A 176 -5.07 0.63 -16.99
N VAL A 177 -6.18 0.15 -16.44
CA VAL A 177 -6.43 -1.27 -16.17
C VAL A 177 -6.46 -2.09 -17.47
N GLU A 178 -7.17 -1.62 -18.49
CA GLU A 178 -7.25 -2.28 -19.80
C GLU A 178 -5.87 -2.43 -20.42
N ARG A 179 -5.06 -1.36 -20.41
CA ARG A 179 -3.68 -1.39 -20.91
C ARG A 179 -2.77 -2.32 -20.11
N ALA A 180 -3.04 -2.50 -18.80
CA ALA A 180 -2.22 -3.35 -17.95
C ALA A 180 -2.55 -4.85 -18.05
N GLY A 181 -3.65 -5.24 -18.66
CA GLY A 181 -4.12 -6.62 -18.70
C GLY A 181 -3.08 -7.61 -19.22
N ARG A 182 -2.36 -7.25 -20.31
CA ARG A 182 -1.29 -8.10 -20.88
C ARG A 182 -0.08 -8.23 -19.94
N ALA A 183 0.32 -7.13 -19.30
CA ALA A 183 1.41 -7.10 -18.34
C ALA A 183 1.09 -8.00 -17.14
N ILE A 184 -0.09 -7.86 -16.57
CA ILE A 184 -0.58 -8.64 -15.44
C ILE A 184 -0.59 -10.13 -15.77
N ALA A 185 -1.19 -10.51 -16.91
CA ALA A 185 -1.23 -11.92 -17.35
C ALA A 185 0.16 -12.49 -17.56
N LYS A 186 1.09 -11.73 -18.15
CA LYS A 186 2.48 -12.12 -18.36
C LYS A 186 3.23 -12.38 -17.05
N LEU A 187 2.93 -11.59 -16.01
CA LEU A 187 3.55 -11.69 -14.69
C LEU A 187 2.93 -12.76 -13.79
N GLY A 188 1.94 -13.52 -14.31
CA GLY A 188 1.27 -14.59 -13.58
C GLY A 188 0.05 -14.14 -12.78
N GLY A 189 -0.44 -12.93 -13.02
CA GLY A 189 -1.64 -12.37 -12.41
C GLY A 189 -2.89 -12.53 -13.25
N GLN A 190 -4.05 -12.42 -12.61
CA GLN A 190 -5.37 -12.34 -13.21
C GLN A 190 -6.14 -11.20 -12.57
N LEU A 191 -6.68 -10.31 -13.39
CA LEU A 191 -7.58 -9.26 -12.90
C LEU A 191 -8.85 -9.89 -12.32
N ARG A 192 -9.26 -9.38 -11.16
CA ARG A 192 -10.55 -9.65 -10.53
C ARG A 192 -11.42 -8.40 -10.61
N PRO A 193 -12.73 -8.48 -10.33
CA PRO A 193 -13.57 -7.29 -10.25
C PRO A 193 -12.94 -6.24 -9.34
N MET A 194 -12.89 -5.00 -9.82
CA MET A 194 -12.38 -3.88 -9.03
C MET A 194 -13.35 -3.58 -7.89
N ALA A 195 -12.81 -3.33 -6.71
CA ALA A 195 -13.58 -2.73 -5.63
C ALA A 195 -13.65 -1.21 -5.82
N GLN A 196 -14.77 -0.64 -5.40
CA GLN A 196 -15.00 0.81 -5.38
C GLN A 196 -15.45 1.21 -3.99
N TYR A 197 -14.94 2.34 -3.50
CA TYR A 197 -15.38 2.94 -2.26
C TYR A 197 -15.34 4.47 -2.35
N GLN A 198 -16.13 5.12 -1.52
CA GLN A 198 -16.06 6.54 -1.27
C GLN A 198 -15.26 6.78 0.01
N ILE A 199 -14.32 7.71 -0.01
CA ILE A 199 -13.57 8.07 1.21
C ILE A 199 -14.58 8.69 2.19
N PRO A 200 -14.74 8.13 3.40
CA PRO A 200 -15.73 8.61 4.36
C PRO A 200 -15.62 10.12 4.63
N GLY A 201 -16.77 10.81 4.62
CA GLY A 201 -16.83 12.25 4.85
C GLY A 201 -16.40 13.13 3.68
N THR A 202 -16.19 12.53 2.48
CA THR A 202 -15.84 13.25 1.24
C THR A 202 -16.67 12.78 0.07
N GLU A 203 -16.64 13.52 -1.05
CA GLU A 203 -17.21 13.11 -2.33
C GLU A 203 -16.20 12.34 -3.22
N ILE A 204 -15.05 11.97 -2.67
CA ILE A 204 -13.96 11.35 -3.43
C ILE A 204 -14.18 9.85 -3.53
N THR A 205 -14.38 9.36 -4.75
CA THR A 205 -14.44 7.94 -5.08
C THR A 205 -13.05 7.41 -5.40
N ARG A 206 -12.77 6.21 -4.92
CA ARG A 206 -11.54 5.45 -5.17
C ARG A 206 -11.86 4.08 -5.75
N ARG A 207 -10.86 3.52 -6.42
CA ARG A 207 -10.90 2.13 -6.89
C ARG A 207 -9.70 1.35 -6.37
N VAL A 208 -9.92 0.08 -6.10
CA VAL A 208 -8.86 -0.89 -5.85
C VAL A 208 -8.84 -1.88 -7.00
N VAL A 209 -7.75 -1.87 -7.74
CA VAL A 209 -7.50 -2.91 -8.75
C VAL A 209 -7.00 -4.15 -8.03
N VAL A 210 -7.77 -5.22 -8.12
CA VAL A 210 -7.47 -6.50 -7.48
C VAL A 210 -6.87 -7.44 -8.51
N VAL A 211 -5.65 -7.89 -8.27
CA VAL A 211 -4.95 -8.86 -9.13
C VAL A 211 -4.64 -10.10 -8.31
N GLU A 212 -5.25 -11.22 -8.65
CA GLU A 212 -4.91 -12.51 -8.05
C GLU A 212 -3.68 -13.12 -8.74
N LYS A 213 -2.75 -13.64 -7.96
CA LYS A 213 -1.58 -14.37 -8.47
C LYS A 213 -1.97 -15.82 -8.75
N ILE A 214 -2.10 -16.16 -10.01
CA ILE A 214 -2.52 -17.51 -10.45
C ILE A 214 -1.37 -18.43 -10.89
N ARG A 215 -0.18 -17.85 -11.13
CA ARG A 215 1.03 -18.57 -11.53
C ARG A 215 2.27 -17.84 -11.00
N PRO A 216 3.41 -18.51 -10.80
CA PRO A 216 4.67 -17.86 -10.46
C PRO A 216 5.05 -16.82 -11.52
N THR A 217 5.64 -15.70 -11.08
CA THR A 217 6.21 -14.71 -12.01
C THR A 217 7.38 -15.35 -12.79
N PRO A 218 7.41 -15.26 -14.13
CA PRO A 218 8.45 -15.91 -14.93
C PRO A 218 9.86 -15.40 -14.58
N LYS A 219 10.88 -16.24 -14.82
CA LYS A 219 12.29 -15.84 -14.72
C LYS A 219 12.56 -14.63 -15.63
N GLY A 220 13.42 -13.71 -15.17
CA GLY A 220 13.74 -12.46 -15.87
C GLY A 220 12.80 -11.28 -15.53
N TYR A 221 11.81 -11.50 -14.66
CA TYR A 221 11.00 -10.44 -14.05
C TYR A 221 11.17 -10.46 -12.53
N PRO A 222 11.13 -9.26 -11.89
CA PRO A 222 11.00 -7.94 -12.51
C PRO A 222 12.26 -7.54 -13.29
N ARG A 223 12.07 -6.68 -14.29
CA ARG A 223 13.18 -6.03 -15.03
C ARG A 223 13.71 -4.83 -14.23
N ARG A 224 14.87 -4.30 -14.62
CA ARG A 224 15.37 -3.02 -14.06
C ARG A 224 14.37 -1.91 -14.31
N PHE A 225 14.17 -1.03 -13.34
CA PHE A 225 13.18 0.05 -13.38
C PHE A 225 13.32 0.97 -14.61
N SER A 226 14.57 1.28 -15.01
CA SER A 226 14.84 2.07 -16.23
C SER A 226 14.27 1.42 -17.49
N ARG A 227 14.31 0.08 -17.59
CA ARG A 227 13.72 -0.68 -18.70
C ARG A 227 12.19 -0.67 -18.66
N MET A 228 11.62 -0.79 -17.46
CA MET A 228 10.15 -0.69 -17.29
C MET A 228 9.63 0.67 -17.74
N LYS A 229 10.30 1.77 -17.34
CA LYS A 229 9.93 3.14 -17.75
C LYS A 229 10.04 3.37 -19.26
N LYS A 230 11.11 2.85 -19.88
CA LYS A 230 11.34 3.03 -21.33
C LYS A 230 10.39 2.21 -22.18
N ALA A 231 10.04 1.01 -21.73
CA ALA A 231 9.17 0.07 -22.45
C ALA A 231 8.34 -0.73 -21.45
N PRO A 232 7.23 -0.17 -20.90
CA PRO A 232 6.29 -0.91 -20.06
C PRO A 232 5.73 -2.14 -20.79
N LEU A 233 5.39 -3.21 -20.04
CA LEU A 233 4.81 -4.43 -20.60
C LEU A 233 3.47 -4.20 -21.27
#